data_10f6e70550af40bcbd1fe32c7cd06976
#
_entry.id   10f6e70550af40bcbd1fe32c7cd06976
#
_cell.length_a   1.000
_cell.length_b   1.000
_cell.length_c   1.000
_cell.angle_alpha   90.00
_cell.angle_beta   90.00
_cell.angle_gamma   90.00
#
_symmetry.space_group_name_H-M   'P 1'
#
loop_
_entity.id
_entity.type
_entity.pdbx_description
1 polymer ?
#
loop_
_entity_poly.entity_id
_entity_poly.type
_entity_poly.pdbx_seq_one_letter_code
_entity_poly.pdbx_strand_id
1 'polypeptide(L)'
;MLRFLALLFGGAIFLPPIFSFAYNPLTTHAALTQEIIALFNRDSENLNLTPEETEIVIQGSVDEDAGARALYHFYDPVRQRGLVLGGITMASSKEWANTASLQAKYDPNYVSKFGTVTQAAFSASTDYSWERAIYEYAWGDKTRALQSLGHVLHLLEDATVPDHTRNDPHPHVFGMGSPYEDWTNQFDRKTISGAIAIGNEHPIILTSLRDYFDAVAGYSNNNFFSEDTILKAYDMPVISSDFSIEYHDDIPEYFVYSSDDMGTYRLVKAKKHFADQSVEYSIDSEKILSSYFSHLSRASILHGAGIIN
;
A
#
# COMPACT_ATOMS: atom_id res chain seq x y z
N MET A 1 47.22 19.73 11.42
CA MET A 1 46.12 19.01 12.02
C MET A 1 44.86 19.18 11.17
N LEU A 2 44.92 18.76 9.90
CA LEU A 2 43.83 18.92 8.91
C LEU A 2 44.01 17.92 7.74
N ARG A 3 44.01 16.61 8.01
CA ARG A 3 44.07 15.55 7.00
C ARG A 3 43.40 14.25 7.37
N PHE A 4 42.38 14.27 8.27
CA PHE A 4 41.68 13.07 8.73
C PHE A 4 40.17 13.10 8.54
N LEU A 5 39.61 13.97 7.70
CA LEU A 5 38.17 14.09 7.48
C LEU A 5 37.72 13.81 6.03
N ALA A 6 38.52 13.14 5.22
CA ALA A 6 38.20 12.91 3.79
C ALA A 6 38.05 11.44 3.39
N LEU A 7 37.87 10.51 4.34
CA LEU A 7 37.82 9.07 4.06
C LEU A 7 36.54 8.36 4.54
N LEU A 8 35.48 9.10 4.87
CA LEU A 8 34.22 8.51 5.33
C LEU A 8 33.04 8.63 4.33
N PHE A 9 33.26 9.12 3.11
CA PHE A 9 32.22 9.23 2.09
C PHE A 9 32.44 8.35 0.85
N GLY A 10 33.33 7.36 0.92
CA GLY A 10 33.66 6.47 -0.21
C GLY A 10 33.15 5.04 -0.09
N GLY A 11 32.41 4.71 0.95
CA GLY A 11 31.73 3.42 1.08
C GLY A 11 30.30 3.54 0.57
N ALA A 12 30.09 3.33 -0.73
CA ALA A 12 28.75 2.99 -1.21
C ALA A 12 28.37 1.68 -0.51
N ILE A 13 27.58 1.78 0.55
CA ILE A 13 26.98 0.64 1.20
C ILE A 13 26.04 0.05 0.16
N PHE A 14 26.45 -1.05 -0.48
CA PHE A 14 25.57 -1.96 -1.16
C PHE A 14 24.69 -2.61 -0.10
N LEU A 15 23.72 -1.88 0.41
CA LEU A 15 22.56 -2.51 0.99
C LEU A 15 21.76 -3.05 -0.20
N PRO A 16 21.50 -4.36 -0.28
CA PRO A 16 20.43 -4.82 -1.13
C PRO A 16 19.21 -3.98 -0.76
N PRO A 17 18.34 -3.60 -1.68
CA PRO A 17 17.14 -2.85 -1.36
C PRO A 17 16.32 -3.70 -0.38
N ILE A 18 16.48 -3.40 0.91
CA ILE A 18 15.65 -3.94 1.98
C ILE A 18 14.50 -2.94 2.08
N PHE A 19 13.72 -2.85 1.00
CA PHE A 19 12.46 -2.13 1.05
C PHE A 19 11.42 -3.10 1.61
N SER A 20 10.73 -2.67 2.62
CA SER A 20 9.50 -3.29 3.05
C SER A 20 8.47 -3.11 1.93
N PHE A 21 7.70 -4.13 1.73
CA PHE A 21 6.57 -4.12 0.83
C PHE A 21 5.33 -3.84 1.68
N ALA A 22 4.36 -3.10 1.17
CA ALA A 22 3.15 -2.72 1.90
C ALA A 22 2.43 -3.93 2.48
N TYR A 23 2.13 -4.87 1.61
CA TYR A 23 1.61 -6.18 1.96
C TYR A 23 2.53 -7.26 1.39
N ASN A 24 2.46 -8.48 1.91
CA ASN A 24 3.19 -9.58 1.30
C ASN A 24 2.66 -9.87 -0.11
N PRO A 25 3.51 -9.81 -1.16
CA PRO A 25 3.05 -9.98 -2.53
C PRO A 25 2.43 -11.36 -2.81
N LEU A 26 2.97 -12.41 -2.20
CA LEU A 26 2.53 -13.80 -2.44
C LEU A 26 1.29 -14.18 -1.62
N THR A 27 0.97 -13.44 -0.58
CA THR A 27 -0.17 -13.75 0.30
C THR A 27 -1.22 -12.67 0.28
N THR A 28 -0.93 -11.48 0.81
CA THR A 28 -1.93 -10.42 0.99
C THR A 28 -2.32 -9.77 -0.32
N HIS A 29 -1.37 -9.30 -1.16
CA HIS A 29 -1.68 -8.75 -2.48
C HIS A 29 -2.37 -9.78 -3.37
N ALA A 30 -1.87 -11.00 -3.42
CA ALA A 30 -2.50 -12.08 -4.19
C ALA A 30 -3.93 -12.38 -3.72
N ALA A 31 -4.22 -12.28 -2.42
CA ALA A 31 -5.56 -12.47 -1.87
C ALA A 31 -6.48 -11.29 -2.21
N LEU A 32 -6.04 -10.05 -1.99
CA LEU A 32 -6.81 -8.85 -2.31
C LEU A 32 -7.18 -8.80 -3.80
N THR A 33 -6.21 -8.99 -4.68
CA THR A 33 -6.42 -9.04 -6.13
C THR A 33 -7.40 -10.15 -6.51
N GLN A 34 -7.33 -11.33 -5.89
CA GLN A 34 -8.29 -12.41 -6.10
C GLN A 34 -9.71 -11.99 -5.71
N GLU A 35 -9.89 -11.35 -4.54
CA GLU A 35 -11.21 -10.92 -4.05
C GLU A 35 -11.76 -9.73 -4.86
N ILE A 36 -10.89 -8.83 -5.35
CA ILE A 36 -11.24 -7.78 -6.32
C ILE A 36 -11.86 -8.39 -7.57
N ILE A 37 -11.20 -9.39 -8.16
CA ILE A 37 -11.69 -10.07 -9.36
C ILE A 37 -12.96 -10.90 -9.08
N ALA A 38 -13.04 -11.52 -7.92
CA ALA A 38 -14.24 -12.26 -7.51
C ALA A 38 -15.45 -11.34 -7.41
N LEU A 39 -15.29 -10.15 -6.82
CA LEU A 39 -16.35 -9.14 -6.74
C LEU A 39 -16.73 -8.64 -8.14
N PHE A 40 -15.75 -8.30 -8.99
CA PHE A 40 -15.99 -7.89 -10.36
C PHE A 40 -16.77 -8.97 -11.13
N ASN A 41 -16.32 -10.22 -11.10
CA ASN A 41 -16.98 -11.35 -11.78
C ASN A 41 -18.40 -11.61 -11.26
N ARG A 42 -18.64 -11.39 -9.95
CA ARG A 42 -19.97 -11.55 -9.37
C ARG A 42 -20.97 -10.52 -9.91
N ASP A 43 -20.52 -9.28 -10.07
CA ASP A 43 -21.37 -8.15 -10.42
C ASP A 43 -21.42 -7.87 -11.93
N SER A 44 -20.50 -8.43 -12.72
CA SER A 44 -20.44 -8.28 -14.17
C SER A 44 -21.34 -9.27 -14.86
N GLU A 45 -22.26 -8.80 -15.71
CA GLU A 45 -23.17 -9.70 -16.45
C GLU A 45 -22.51 -10.42 -17.64
N ASN A 46 -21.49 -9.82 -18.27
CA ASN A 46 -20.96 -10.30 -19.54
C ASN A 46 -19.44 -10.25 -19.72
N LEU A 47 -18.68 -9.83 -18.71
CA LEU A 47 -17.24 -9.54 -18.80
C LEU A 47 -16.44 -10.25 -17.71
N ASN A 48 -16.68 -11.54 -17.51
CA ASN A 48 -15.95 -12.29 -16.48
C ASN A 48 -14.53 -12.60 -16.91
N LEU A 49 -13.58 -12.41 -16.02
CA LEU A 49 -12.24 -12.94 -16.16
C LEU A 49 -12.27 -14.45 -15.88
N THR A 50 -11.66 -15.23 -16.79
CA THR A 50 -11.50 -16.67 -16.58
C THR A 50 -10.50 -16.96 -15.44
N PRO A 51 -10.44 -18.20 -14.93
CA PRO A 51 -9.43 -18.57 -13.92
C PRO A 51 -8.00 -18.30 -14.39
N GLU A 52 -7.69 -18.58 -15.67
CA GLU A 52 -6.38 -18.35 -16.27
C GLU A 52 -6.06 -16.85 -16.34
N GLU A 53 -7.03 -16.01 -16.73
CA GLU A 53 -6.89 -14.56 -16.78
C GLU A 53 -6.74 -13.97 -15.37
N THR A 54 -7.45 -14.52 -14.39
CA THR A 54 -7.34 -14.16 -12.97
C THR A 54 -5.92 -14.38 -12.47
N GLU A 55 -5.30 -15.53 -12.76
CA GLU A 55 -3.93 -15.81 -12.34
C GLU A 55 -2.91 -14.87 -13.02
N ILE A 56 -3.14 -14.44 -14.26
CA ILE A 56 -2.28 -13.45 -14.93
C ILE A 56 -2.35 -12.11 -14.21
N VAL A 57 -3.53 -11.64 -13.81
CA VAL A 57 -3.68 -10.39 -13.05
C VAL A 57 -3.03 -10.51 -11.68
N ILE A 58 -3.24 -11.63 -10.97
CA ILE A 58 -2.60 -11.87 -9.66
C ILE A 58 -1.08 -11.88 -9.79
N GLN A 59 -0.53 -12.53 -10.82
CA GLN A 59 0.91 -12.52 -11.04
C GLN A 59 1.44 -11.11 -11.32
N GLY A 60 0.70 -10.29 -12.07
CA GLY A 60 1.03 -8.88 -12.30
C GLY A 60 1.09 -8.08 -10.98
N SER A 61 0.14 -8.33 -10.08
CA SER A 61 0.15 -7.73 -8.73
C SER A 61 1.38 -8.16 -7.93
N VAL A 62 1.72 -9.44 -7.94
CA VAL A 62 2.92 -9.97 -7.27
C VAL A 62 4.22 -9.35 -7.83
N ASP A 63 4.29 -9.15 -9.15
CA ASP A 63 5.49 -8.67 -9.84
C ASP A 63 5.75 -7.16 -9.61
N GLU A 64 4.77 -6.36 -9.14
CA GLU A 64 4.96 -4.93 -8.86
C GLU A 64 5.98 -4.68 -7.76
N ASP A 65 6.10 -5.56 -6.80
CA ASP A 65 7.08 -5.47 -5.71
C ASP A 65 8.53 -5.73 -6.15
N ALA A 66 8.76 -6.01 -7.43
CA ALA A 66 10.09 -6.38 -7.89
C ALA A 66 11.07 -5.19 -7.88
N GLY A 67 12.15 -5.32 -7.12
CA GLY A 67 13.30 -4.41 -7.15
C GLY A 67 12.99 -2.99 -6.66
N ALA A 68 13.40 -1.97 -7.42
CA ALA A 68 13.23 -0.57 -7.02
C ALA A 68 11.84 0.00 -7.34
N ARG A 69 10.90 -0.80 -7.86
CA ARG A 69 9.50 -0.39 -8.08
C ARG A 69 8.84 -0.01 -6.77
N ALA A 70 9.16 -0.69 -5.68
CA ALA A 70 8.67 -0.41 -4.32
C ALA A 70 8.87 1.05 -3.86
N LEU A 71 9.82 1.80 -4.44
CA LEU A 71 9.99 3.24 -4.16
C LEU A 71 8.82 4.10 -4.66
N TYR A 72 7.98 3.58 -5.54
CA TYR A 72 6.86 4.27 -6.15
C TYR A 72 5.49 3.83 -5.59
N HIS A 73 5.48 3.10 -4.48
CA HIS A 73 4.26 2.59 -3.84
C HIS A 73 3.57 3.62 -2.93
N PHE A 74 4.22 4.73 -2.62
CA PHE A 74 3.72 5.75 -1.70
C PHE A 74 2.89 6.83 -2.41
N TYR A 75 1.78 7.22 -1.77
CA TYR A 75 1.01 8.38 -2.16
C TYR A 75 0.43 9.11 -0.94
N ASP A 76 1.03 10.23 -0.57
CA ASP A 76 0.52 11.17 0.43
C ASP A 76 -0.57 12.06 -0.20
N PRO A 77 -1.87 11.79 0.05
CA PRO A 77 -2.97 12.52 -0.60
C PRO A 77 -3.10 13.96 -0.08
N VAL A 78 -2.59 14.26 1.11
CA VAL A 78 -2.63 15.61 1.68
C VAL A 78 -1.64 16.53 0.99
N ARG A 79 -0.44 16.01 0.67
CA ARG A 79 0.63 16.77 0.01
C ARG A 79 0.80 16.47 -1.47
N GLN A 80 -0.05 15.59 -2.02
CA GLN A 80 -0.06 15.19 -3.45
C GLN A 80 1.33 14.77 -3.95
N ARG A 81 1.98 13.84 -3.23
CA ARG A 81 3.35 13.41 -3.53
C ARG A 81 3.58 11.94 -3.20
N GLY A 82 4.64 11.37 -3.77
CA GLY A 82 5.15 10.06 -3.41
C GLY A 82 6.11 10.09 -2.22
N LEU A 83 6.86 9.00 -2.05
CA LEU A 83 7.86 8.81 -1.01
C LEU A 83 8.88 9.97 -0.99
N VAL A 84 9.13 10.49 0.19
CA VAL A 84 10.23 11.45 0.45
C VAL A 84 11.28 10.76 1.29
N LEU A 85 12.43 10.51 0.69
CA LEU A 85 13.56 9.85 1.35
C LEU A 85 14.84 10.64 1.12
N GLY A 86 15.52 11.03 2.20
CA GLY A 86 16.78 11.78 2.11
C GLY A 86 16.69 13.11 1.35
N GLY A 87 15.52 13.76 1.36
CA GLY A 87 15.26 15.01 0.63
C GLY A 87 14.92 14.82 -0.86
N ILE A 88 14.85 13.59 -1.36
CA ILE A 88 14.41 13.27 -2.72
C ILE A 88 12.93 12.85 -2.66
N THR A 89 12.12 13.41 -3.55
CA THR A 89 10.71 13.02 -3.70
C THR A 89 10.55 12.14 -4.93
N MET A 90 10.02 10.94 -4.73
CA MET A 90 9.68 10.01 -5.82
C MET A 90 8.34 10.39 -6.45
N ALA A 91 8.06 9.88 -7.65
CA ALA A 91 6.70 9.94 -8.20
C ALA A 91 5.76 9.17 -7.27
N SER A 92 4.53 9.65 -7.12
CA SER A 92 3.52 8.96 -6.31
C SER A 92 3.03 7.70 -7.00
N SER A 93 2.51 6.73 -6.22
CA SER A 93 1.87 5.52 -6.79
C SER A 93 0.73 5.89 -7.75
N LYS A 94 -0.01 6.96 -7.47
CA LYS A 94 -1.03 7.52 -8.37
C LYS A 94 -0.46 7.90 -9.75
N GLU A 95 0.66 8.63 -9.78
CA GLU A 95 1.30 9.02 -11.04
C GLU A 95 1.98 7.82 -11.72
N TRP A 96 2.63 6.98 -10.92
CA TRP A 96 3.32 5.78 -11.39
C TRP A 96 2.35 4.79 -12.05
N ALA A 97 1.21 4.52 -11.42
CA ALA A 97 0.16 3.67 -11.97
C ALA A 97 -0.45 4.22 -13.26
N ASN A 98 -0.58 5.54 -13.39
CA ASN A 98 -1.25 6.16 -14.53
C ASN A 98 -0.38 6.31 -15.78
N THR A 99 0.94 6.59 -15.62
CA THR A 99 1.72 7.28 -16.65
C THR A 99 2.79 6.38 -17.28
N ALA A 100 2.57 5.94 -18.51
CA ALA A 100 3.50 5.12 -19.30
C ALA A 100 4.91 5.73 -19.39
N SER A 101 5.03 7.04 -19.58
CA SER A 101 6.31 7.71 -19.73
C SER A 101 7.15 7.74 -18.44
N LEU A 102 6.57 7.56 -17.28
CA LEU A 102 7.30 7.39 -16.03
C LEU A 102 7.88 5.98 -15.90
N GLN A 103 7.07 4.97 -16.16
CA GLN A 103 7.49 3.56 -16.05
C GLN A 103 8.45 3.16 -17.18
N ALA A 104 8.26 3.67 -18.39
CA ALA A 104 9.16 3.39 -19.51
C ALA A 104 10.58 3.94 -19.31
N LYS A 105 10.79 4.88 -18.39
CA LYS A 105 12.12 5.37 -18.01
C LYS A 105 12.79 4.51 -16.94
N TYR A 106 12.03 3.63 -16.31
CA TYR A 106 12.54 2.76 -15.28
C TYR A 106 13.34 1.62 -15.91
N ASP A 107 14.63 1.53 -15.56
CA ASP A 107 15.49 0.38 -15.90
C ASP A 107 15.88 -0.33 -14.60
N PRO A 108 15.38 -1.55 -14.34
CA PRO A 108 15.72 -2.31 -13.14
C PRO A 108 17.23 -2.60 -13.04
N ASN A 109 17.97 -2.53 -14.17
CA ASN A 109 19.42 -2.67 -14.20
C ASN A 109 20.18 -1.37 -13.93
N TYR A 110 19.49 -0.21 -13.90
CA TYR A 110 20.11 1.09 -13.70
C TYR A 110 20.78 1.23 -12.33
N VAL A 111 20.19 0.64 -11.29
CA VAL A 111 20.73 0.66 -9.92
C VAL A 111 22.05 -0.09 -9.82
N SER A 112 22.34 -0.99 -10.73
CA SER A 112 23.59 -1.79 -10.76
C SER A 112 24.74 -1.15 -11.53
N LYS A 113 24.48 -0.09 -12.32
CA LYS A 113 25.49 0.57 -13.16
C LYS A 113 25.83 1.95 -12.61
N PHE A 114 26.73 1.99 -11.64
CA PHE A 114 27.31 3.24 -11.18
C PHE A 114 27.99 4.00 -12.35
N GLY A 115 27.53 5.22 -12.61
CA GLY A 115 28.35 6.28 -13.20
C GLY A 115 28.16 6.60 -14.68
N THR A 116 27.25 5.99 -15.41
CA THR A 116 26.90 6.49 -16.75
C THR A 116 25.40 6.82 -16.78
N VAL A 117 25.10 8.11 -16.78
CA VAL A 117 23.78 8.64 -17.16
C VAL A 117 23.63 8.42 -18.68
N THR A 118 23.62 7.18 -19.11
CA THR A 118 23.04 6.85 -20.40
C THR A 118 21.55 6.83 -20.17
N GLN A 119 20.87 7.74 -20.84
CA GLN A 119 19.44 7.76 -21.00
C GLN A 119 19.00 6.31 -21.25
N ALA A 120 18.44 5.66 -20.21
CA ALA A 120 17.92 4.30 -20.34
C ALA A 120 16.94 4.33 -21.49
N ALA A 121 17.17 3.54 -22.50
CA ALA A 121 16.31 3.48 -23.66
C ALA A 121 14.89 3.21 -23.15
N PHE A 122 13.94 4.04 -23.53
CA PHE A 122 12.54 3.87 -23.19
C PHE A 122 12.13 2.44 -23.53
N SER A 123 11.95 1.62 -22.54
CA SER A 123 11.60 0.21 -22.74
C SER A 123 10.13 0.00 -22.47
N ALA A 124 9.40 -0.33 -23.52
CA ALA A 124 8.01 -0.79 -23.36
C ALA A 124 7.92 -2.03 -22.45
N SER A 125 9.00 -2.78 -22.26
CA SER A 125 9.02 -3.96 -21.40
C SER A 125 8.92 -3.68 -19.89
N THR A 126 9.22 -2.46 -19.45
CA THR A 126 9.14 -2.04 -18.04
C THR A 126 7.89 -1.24 -17.71
N ASP A 127 7.06 -0.93 -18.70
CA ASP A 127 5.84 -0.15 -18.55
C ASP A 127 4.64 -1.07 -18.32
N TYR A 128 4.09 -1.02 -17.13
CA TYR A 128 2.86 -1.71 -16.69
C TYR A 128 1.83 -0.69 -16.16
N SER A 129 1.84 0.52 -16.70
CA SER A 129 0.89 1.57 -16.35
C SER A 129 -0.52 1.27 -16.88
N TRP A 130 -1.48 2.04 -16.38
CA TRP A 130 -2.86 2.03 -16.88
C TRP A 130 -2.95 2.40 -18.37
N GLU A 131 -2.16 3.39 -18.81
CA GLU A 131 -2.06 3.73 -20.24
C GLU A 131 -1.59 2.52 -21.06
N ARG A 132 -0.65 1.74 -20.53
CA ARG A 132 -0.19 0.49 -21.16
C ARG A 132 -1.26 -0.60 -21.13
N ALA A 133 -1.94 -0.79 -20.01
CA ALA A 133 -3.02 -1.77 -19.90
C ALA A 133 -4.11 -1.54 -20.97
N ILE A 134 -4.57 -0.29 -21.10
CA ILE A 134 -5.58 0.08 -22.12
C ILE A 134 -5.06 -0.16 -23.55
N TYR A 135 -3.81 0.28 -23.82
CA TYR A 135 -3.22 0.11 -25.15
C TYR A 135 -3.12 -1.36 -25.56
N GLU A 136 -2.58 -2.20 -24.67
CA GLU A 136 -2.41 -3.63 -24.94
C GLU A 136 -3.75 -4.36 -25.03
N TYR A 137 -4.73 -3.97 -24.24
CA TYR A 137 -6.08 -4.53 -24.32
C TYR A 137 -6.78 -4.23 -25.65
N ALA A 138 -6.63 -2.98 -26.14
CA ALA A 138 -7.33 -2.53 -27.35
C ALA A 138 -6.62 -2.97 -28.65
N TRP A 139 -5.28 -3.00 -28.67
CA TRP A 139 -4.51 -3.16 -29.91
C TRP A 139 -3.31 -4.09 -29.84
N GLY A 140 -2.99 -4.60 -28.65
CA GLY A 140 -1.78 -5.37 -28.43
C GLY A 140 -1.99 -6.76 -27.88
N ASP A 141 -1.25 -7.10 -26.84
CA ASP A 141 -1.24 -8.40 -26.17
C ASP A 141 -2.13 -8.38 -24.93
N LYS A 142 -3.21 -9.16 -24.95
CA LYS A 142 -4.15 -9.29 -23.83
C LYS A 142 -3.47 -9.79 -22.55
N THR A 143 -2.51 -10.69 -22.63
CA THR A 143 -1.77 -11.16 -21.46
C THR A 143 -1.04 -10.01 -20.78
N ARG A 144 -0.38 -9.17 -21.58
CA ARG A 144 0.30 -7.98 -21.06
C ARG A 144 -0.66 -6.94 -20.50
N ALA A 145 -1.85 -6.77 -21.10
CA ALA A 145 -2.89 -5.93 -20.56
C ALA A 145 -3.31 -6.36 -19.16
N LEU A 146 -3.55 -7.66 -18.97
CA LEU A 146 -3.93 -8.24 -17.69
C LEU A 146 -2.80 -8.16 -16.64
N GLN A 147 -1.55 -8.40 -17.06
CA GLN A 147 -0.40 -8.15 -16.18
C GLN A 147 -0.34 -6.70 -15.73
N SER A 148 -0.49 -5.75 -16.67
CA SER A 148 -0.49 -4.31 -16.33
C SER A 148 -1.63 -3.95 -15.39
N LEU A 149 -2.81 -4.54 -15.56
CA LEU A 149 -3.93 -4.39 -14.63
C LEU A 149 -3.54 -4.86 -13.22
N GLY A 150 -2.85 -6.00 -13.10
CA GLY A 150 -2.36 -6.50 -11.82
C GLY A 150 -1.42 -5.51 -11.11
N HIS A 151 -0.46 -4.95 -11.85
CA HIS A 151 0.44 -3.92 -11.34
C HIS A 151 -0.32 -2.67 -10.82
N VAL A 152 -1.36 -2.25 -11.54
CA VAL A 152 -2.19 -1.12 -11.14
C VAL A 152 -3.00 -1.43 -9.88
N LEU A 153 -3.58 -2.63 -9.78
CA LEU A 153 -4.34 -3.06 -8.61
C LEU A 153 -3.46 -3.14 -7.36
N HIS A 154 -2.23 -3.67 -7.47
CA HIS A 154 -1.25 -3.67 -6.39
C HIS A 154 -1.03 -2.26 -5.82
N LEU A 155 -0.77 -1.29 -6.69
CA LEU A 155 -0.54 0.10 -6.26
C LEU A 155 -1.79 0.73 -5.60
N LEU A 156 -2.99 0.32 -6.01
CA LEU A 156 -4.23 0.71 -5.33
C LEU A 156 -4.36 0.04 -3.95
N GLU A 157 -4.00 -1.23 -3.85
CA GLU A 157 -3.96 -1.98 -2.59
C GLU A 157 -3.01 -1.32 -1.60
N ASP A 158 -1.82 -0.90 -2.06
CA ASP A 158 -0.85 -0.12 -1.27
C ASP A 158 -1.42 1.23 -0.80
N ALA A 159 -2.25 1.88 -1.62
CA ALA A 159 -2.92 3.11 -1.22
C ALA A 159 -3.91 2.91 -0.06
N THR A 160 -4.21 1.67 0.34
CA THR A 160 -4.95 1.38 1.57
C THR A 160 -4.05 1.27 2.81
N VAL A 161 -2.73 1.12 2.65
CA VAL A 161 -1.79 1.00 3.76
C VAL A 161 -1.50 2.38 4.36
N PRO A 162 -1.76 2.61 5.65
CA PRO A 162 -1.55 3.92 6.27
C PRO A 162 -0.11 4.43 6.14
N ASP A 163 0.88 3.56 6.25
CA ASP A 163 2.30 3.88 6.13
C ASP A 163 2.61 4.50 4.75
N HIS A 164 2.04 3.95 3.68
CA HIS A 164 2.21 4.45 2.32
C HIS A 164 1.51 5.78 2.05
N THR A 165 0.39 6.03 2.72
CA THR A 165 -0.38 7.27 2.54
C THR A 165 0.09 8.39 3.47
N ARG A 166 0.87 8.06 4.50
CA ARG A 166 1.37 9.01 5.50
C ARG A 166 2.88 9.27 5.37
N ASN A 167 3.47 8.82 4.26
CA ASN A 167 4.90 8.95 3.97
C ASN A 167 5.76 8.45 5.14
N ASP A 168 5.42 7.30 5.68
CA ASP A 168 6.11 6.62 6.76
C ASP A 168 6.95 5.47 6.20
N PRO A 169 8.22 5.71 5.81
CA PRO A 169 9.07 4.67 5.28
C PRO A 169 9.49 3.71 6.39
N HIS A 170 9.23 2.44 6.21
CA HIS A 170 9.40 1.39 7.20
C HIS A 170 10.31 0.26 6.68
N PRO A 171 11.60 0.53 6.41
CA PRO A 171 12.52 -0.52 6.01
C PRO A 171 12.65 -1.55 7.12
N HIS A 172 12.54 -2.86 6.81
CA HIS A 172 12.69 -3.95 7.77
C HIS A 172 14.12 -4.10 8.31
N VAL A 173 14.76 -2.99 8.67
CA VAL A 173 16.09 -2.96 9.27
C VAL A 173 16.00 -2.31 10.66
N PHE A 174 16.68 -2.85 11.61
CA PHE A 174 16.78 -2.33 12.99
C PHE A 174 15.43 -2.16 13.72
N GLY A 175 14.42 -2.95 13.39
CA GLY A 175 13.10 -2.91 14.03
C GLY A 175 12.22 -1.73 13.59
N MET A 176 12.51 -1.12 12.47
CA MET A 176 11.69 -0.09 11.82
C MET A 176 10.75 -0.77 10.81
N GLY A 177 9.86 -1.64 11.26
CA GLY A 177 8.82 -2.26 10.43
C GLY A 177 7.48 -1.54 10.60
N SER A 178 6.53 -1.83 9.72
CA SER A 178 5.12 -1.45 9.90
C SER A 178 4.43 -2.53 10.73
N PRO A 179 3.87 -2.22 11.90
CA PRO A 179 3.09 -3.20 12.65
C PRO A 179 1.94 -3.80 11.85
N TYR A 180 1.35 -2.99 10.96
CA TYR A 180 0.24 -3.41 10.12
C TYR A 180 0.66 -4.43 9.06
N GLU A 181 1.75 -4.18 8.35
CA GLU A 181 2.30 -5.10 7.35
C GLU A 181 2.84 -6.37 8.00
N ASP A 182 3.57 -6.24 9.11
CA ASP A 182 4.10 -7.37 9.87
C ASP A 182 2.99 -8.29 10.37
N TRP A 183 1.84 -7.72 10.74
CA TRP A 183 0.67 -8.49 11.13
C TRP A 183 0.05 -9.23 9.94
N THR A 184 -0.15 -8.58 8.80
CA THR A 184 -0.72 -9.23 7.59
C THR A 184 0.21 -10.34 7.06
N ASN A 185 1.52 -10.16 7.17
CA ASN A 185 2.53 -11.12 6.70
C ASN A 185 2.54 -12.45 7.46
N GLN A 186 1.84 -12.53 8.60
CA GLN A 186 1.71 -13.78 9.38
C GLN A 186 0.71 -14.78 8.78
N PHE A 187 -0.12 -14.35 7.82
CA PHE A 187 -1.22 -15.14 7.29
C PHE A 187 -0.94 -15.61 5.86
N ASP A 188 -1.44 -16.80 5.53
CA ASP A 188 -1.45 -17.27 4.16
C ASP A 188 -2.61 -16.66 3.34
N ARG A 189 -2.53 -16.78 2.01
CA ARG A 189 -3.52 -16.24 1.06
C ARG A 189 -4.96 -16.67 1.40
N LYS A 190 -5.15 -17.94 1.77
CA LYS A 190 -6.48 -18.47 2.09
C LYS A 190 -7.06 -17.88 3.36
N THR A 191 -6.22 -17.67 4.37
CA THR A 191 -6.61 -17.05 5.64
C THR A 191 -6.99 -15.59 5.40
N ILE A 192 -6.21 -14.85 4.61
CA ILE A 192 -6.51 -13.47 4.21
C ILE A 192 -7.84 -13.38 3.48
N SER A 193 -8.04 -14.16 2.40
CA SER A 193 -9.32 -14.20 1.67
C SER A 193 -10.49 -14.56 2.58
N GLY A 194 -10.32 -15.52 3.48
CA GLY A 194 -11.37 -15.93 4.42
C GLY A 194 -11.72 -14.90 5.48
N ALA A 195 -10.84 -13.93 5.76
CA ALA A 195 -11.09 -12.83 6.69
C ALA A 195 -11.84 -11.65 6.06
N ILE A 196 -11.89 -11.59 4.73
CA ILE A 196 -12.54 -10.51 3.98
C ILE A 196 -14.05 -10.78 3.90
N ALA A 197 -14.85 -9.78 4.28
CA ALA A 197 -16.31 -9.86 4.25
C ALA A 197 -16.89 -8.69 3.44
N ILE A 198 -17.16 -8.93 2.15
CA ILE A 198 -17.77 -7.93 1.27
C ILE A 198 -19.30 -7.98 1.29
N GLY A 199 -19.89 -9.12 1.64
CA GLY A 199 -21.35 -9.26 1.70
C GLY A 199 -22.03 -8.99 0.35
N ASN A 200 -23.09 -8.16 0.36
CA ASN A 200 -23.85 -7.79 -0.82
C ASN A 200 -23.42 -6.44 -1.43
N GLU A 201 -22.24 -5.96 -1.10
CA GLU A 201 -21.76 -4.69 -1.63
C GLU A 201 -21.34 -4.81 -3.09
N HIS A 202 -21.37 -3.69 -3.78
CA HIS A 202 -21.08 -3.56 -5.21
C HIS A 202 -19.79 -2.77 -5.44
N PRO A 203 -19.14 -2.94 -6.61
CA PRO A 203 -18.00 -2.11 -6.98
C PRO A 203 -18.33 -0.62 -6.92
N ILE A 204 -17.40 0.17 -6.42
CA ILE A 204 -17.49 1.64 -6.43
C ILE A 204 -16.97 2.12 -7.76
N ILE A 205 -17.82 2.80 -8.54
CA ILE A 205 -17.47 3.29 -9.87
C ILE A 205 -17.10 4.77 -9.80
N LEU A 206 -15.87 5.10 -10.16
CA LEU A 206 -15.36 6.47 -10.25
C LEU A 206 -14.99 6.81 -11.70
N THR A 207 -14.73 8.10 -11.96
CA THR A 207 -14.58 8.61 -13.33
C THR A 207 -13.22 8.28 -13.94
N SER A 208 -12.15 8.29 -13.13
CA SER A 208 -10.79 8.06 -13.61
C SER A 208 -9.98 7.26 -12.61
N LEU A 209 -8.90 6.60 -13.06
CA LEU A 209 -7.99 5.89 -12.17
C LEU A 209 -7.44 6.83 -11.06
N ARG A 210 -7.20 8.11 -11.37
CA ARG A 210 -6.72 9.10 -10.39
C ARG A 210 -7.73 9.32 -9.26
N ASP A 211 -9.02 9.31 -9.56
CA ASP A 211 -10.08 9.47 -8.56
C ASP A 211 -10.10 8.28 -7.60
N TYR A 212 -9.82 7.05 -8.08
CA TYR A 212 -9.70 5.87 -7.23
C TYR A 212 -8.54 6.01 -6.24
N PHE A 213 -7.37 6.44 -6.71
CA PHE A 213 -6.23 6.67 -5.81
C PHE A 213 -6.51 7.77 -4.79
N ASP A 214 -7.13 8.88 -5.20
CA ASP A 214 -7.48 9.97 -4.29
C ASP A 214 -8.50 9.51 -3.24
N ALA A 215 -9.51 8.74 -3.63
CA ALA A 215 -10.51 8.21 -2.72
C ALA A 215 -9.90 7.24 -1.70
N VAL A 216 -9.15 6.24 -2.18
CA VAL A 216 -8.61 5.18 -1.32
C VAL A 216 -7.51 5.70 -0.41
N ALA A 217 -6.53 6.44 -0.96
CA ALA A 217 -5.46 7.02 -0.15
C ALA A 217 -5.98 8.07 0.83
N GLY A 218 -6.97 8.89 0.42
CA GLY A 218 -7.64 9.84 1.28
C GLY A 218 -8.35 9.16 2.45
N TYR A 219 -9.06 8.07 2.17
CA TYR A 219 -9.73 7.27 3.19
C TYR A 219 -8.71 6.69 4.19
N SER A 220 -7.65 6.04 3.70
CA SER A 220 -6.59 5.48 4.56
C SER A 220 -5.92 6.57 5.40
N ASN A 221 -5.45 7.65 4.79
CA ASN A 221 -4.76 8.74 5.47
C ASN A 221 -5.60 9.42 6.56
N ASN A 222 -6.90 9.66 6.30
CA ASN A 222 -7.76 10.41 7.20
C ASN A 222 -8.32 9.58 8.35
N ASN A 223 -8.36 8.27 8.24
CA ASN A 223 -9.04 7.41 9.20
C ASN A 223 -8.10 6.49 9.98
N PHE A 224 -6.85 6.28 9.52
CA PHE A 224 -5.93 5.32 10.13
C PHE A 224 -4.56 5.94 10.37
N PHE A 225 -3.86 5.45 11.40
CA PHE A 225 -2.48 5.84 11.68
C PHE A 225 -1.50 4.79 11.15
N SER A 226 -0.31 5.26 10.70
CA SER A 226 0.91 4.48 10.80
C SER A 226 1.56 4.73 12.18
N GLU A 227 2.41 3.83 12.66
CA GLU A 227 2.97 3.91 14.02
C GLU A 227 3.72 5.22 14.25
N ASP A 228 4.55 5.62 13.30
CA ASP A 228 5.40 6.81 13.43
C ASP A 228 4.67 8.14 13.24
N THR A 229 3.43 8.12 12.75
CA THR A 229 2.65 9.34 12.49
C THR A 229 1.56 9.63 13.51
N ILE A 230 1.43 8.83 14.56
CA ILE A 230 0.48 9.07 15.64
C ILE A 230 0.80 10.43 16.29
N LEU A 231 -0.17 11.36 16.25
CA LEU A 231 -0.07 12.73 16.79
C LEU A 231 1.07 13.59 16.22
N LYS A 232 1.64 13.27 15.05
CA LYS A 232 2.85 13.98 14.59
C LYS A 232 2.65 14.72 13.25
N ALA A 233 2.42 14.01 12.16
CA ALA A 233 2.61 14.58 10.83
C ALA A 233 1.32 15.04 10.13
N TYR A 234 0.16 14.65 10.62
CA TYR A 234 -1.15 14.84 10.01
C TYR A 234 -2.19 15.25 11.06
N ASP A 235 -3.18 16.06 10.64
CA ASP A 235 -4.23 16.54 11.56
C ASP A 235 -5.30 15.46 11.85
N MET A 236 -5.43 14.48 10.98
CA MET A 236 -6.40 13.38 11.07
C MET A 236 -5.67 12.04 11.09
N PRO A 237 -6.26 10.98 11.68
CA PRO A 237 -7.49 11.00 12.48
C PRO A 237 -7.32 11.70 13.84
N VAL A 238 -8.42 12.21 14.38
CA VAL A 238 -8.41 12.86 15.71
C VAL A 238 -8.61 11.81 16.80
N ILE A 239 -7.69 11.79 17.78
CA ILE A 239 -7.81 10.90 18.94
C ILE A 239 -8.73 11.54 19.97
N SER A 240 -9.85 10.87 20.27
CA SER A 240 -10.75 11.25 21.37
C SER A 240 -10.05 11.09 22.74
N SER A 241 -10.43 11.91 23.71
CA SER A 241 -10.04 11.72 25.11
C SER A 241 -10.78 10.57 25.80
N ASP A 242 -11.82 10.05 25.17
CA ASP A 242 -12.67 8.99 25.72
C ASP A 242 -12.08 7.61 25.39
N PHE A 243 -11.84 6.84 26.44
CA PHE A 243 -11.30 5.48 26.33
C PHE A 243 -12.38 4.46 26.64
N SER A 244 -12.43 3.41 25.82
CA SER A 244 -13.15 2.19 26.15
C SER A 244 -12.18 1.18 26.78
N ILE A 245 -12.65 0.46 27.79
CA ILE A 245 -11.85 -0.56 28.48
C ILE A 245 -12.29 -1.92 27.97
N GLU A 246 -11.36 -2.68 27.45
CA GLU A 246 -11.53 -4.10 27.16
C GLU A 246 -10.62 -4.93 28.05
N TYR A 247 -10.98 -6.17 28.29
CA TYR A 247 -10.18 -7.08 29.09
C TYR A 247 -9.61 -8.19 28.20
N HIS A 248 -8.31 -8.48 28.40
CA HIS A 248 -7.63 -9.62 27.84
C HIS A 248 -6.98 -10.38 28.99
N ASP A 249 -7.39 -11.61 29.26
CA ASP A 249 -6.93 -12.44 30.41
C ASP A 249 -6.95 -11.64 31.73
N ASP A 250 -8.07 -10.95 32.00
CA ASP A 250 -8.28 -10.08 33.17
C ASP A 250 -7.37 -8.82 33.24
N ILE A 251 -6.57 -8.56 32.19
CA ILE A 251 -5.76 -7.34 32.07
C ILE A 251 -6.57 -6.27 31.32
N PRO A 252 -6.75 -5.08 31.89
CA PRO A 252 -7.45 -4.01 31.21
C PRO A 252 -6.60 -3.40 30.08
N GLU A 253 -7.16 -3.32 28.90
CA GLU A 253 -6.61 -2.60 27.75
C GLU A 253 -7.50 -1.41 27.44
N TYR A 254 -6.90 -0.27 27.09
CA TYR A 254 -7.61 0.97 26.82
C TYR A 254 -7.55 1.26 25.32
N PHE A 255 -8.71 1.38 24.67
CA PHE A 255 -8.83 1.67 23.25
C PHE A 255 -9.55 2.99 23.00
N VAL A 256 -9.10 3.72 22.00
CA VAL A 256 -9.88 4.78 21.37
C VAL A 256 -10.50 4.22 20.11
N TYR A 257 -11.79 4.50 19.94
CA TYR A 257 -12.56 4.09 18.77
C TYR A 257 -12.73 5.28 17.82
N SER A 258 -12.84 4.96 16.54
CA SER A 258 -13.35 5.86 15.52
C SER A 258 -14.51 5.19 14.79
N SER A 259 -15.22 5.96 13.97
CA SER A 259 -16.34 5.46 13.17
C SER A 259 -16.35 6.15 11.81
N ASP A 260 -16.72 5.39 10.80
CA ASP A 260 -16.96 5.86 9.44
C ASP A 260 -18.22 5.20 8.87
N ASP A 261 -18.46 5.34 7.58
CA ASP A 261 -19.63 4.76 6.89
C ASP A 261 -19.61 3.22 6.89
N MET A 262 -18.46 2.60 7.16
CA MET A 262 -18.28 1.15 7.24
C MET A 262 -18.48 0.63 8.68
N GLY A 263 -18.55 1.51 9.67
CA GLY A 263 -18.81 1.14 11.05
C GLY A 263 -17.82 1.71 12.07
N THR A 264 -17.84 1.12 13.25
CA THR A 264 -16.94 1.51 14.36
C THR A 264 -15.75 0.56 14.41
N TYR A 265 -14.56 1.12 14.57
CA TYR A 265 -13.32 0.38 14.64
C TYR A 265 -12.38 0.90 15.74
N ARG A 266 -11.44 0.06 16.18
CA ARG A 266 -10.40 0.46 17.13
C ARG A 266 -9.35 1.26 16.39
N LEU A 267 -9.13 2.51 16.84
CA LEU A 267 -8.19 3.43 16.21
C LEU A 267 -6.79 3.31 16.80
N VAL A 268 -6.66 3.40 18.12
CA VAL A 268 -5.39 3.25 18.83
C VAL A 268 -5.58 2.62 20.20
N LYS A 269 -4.54 1.97 20.69
CA LYS A 269 -4.39 1.54 22.08
C LYS A 269 -3.71 2.65 22.88
N ALA A 270 -4.22 2.93 24.06
CA ALA A 270 -3.67 3.93 24.98
C ALA A 270 -3.06 3.25 26.19
N LYS A 271 -1.89 3.71 26.60
CA LYS A 271 -1.20 3.28 27.81
C LYS A 271 -0.88 4.50 28.67
N LYS A 272 -1.46 4.53 29.85
CA LYS A 272 -1.20 5.63 30.80
C LYS A 272 0.01 5.32 31.66
N HIS A 273 0.96 6.24 31.71
CA HIS A 273 2.11 6.19 32.59
C HIS A 273 1.78 6.83 33.94
N PHE A 274 1.90 6.08 35.04
CA PHE A 274 1.54 6.57 36.37
C PHE A 274 2.52 7.60 36.92
N ALA A 275 3.78 7.58 36.46
CA ALA A 275 4.83 8.45 36.98
C ALA A 275 4.62 9.91 36.59
N ASP A 276 4.25 10.19 35.35
CA ASP A 276 4.11 11.56 34.80
C ASP A 276 2.72 11.84 34.23
N GLN A 277 1.79 10.89 34.38
CA GLN A 277 0.41 10.98 33.85
C GLN A 277 0.34 11.10 32.33
N SER A 278 1.44 10.89 31.59
CA SER A 278 1.45 10.87 30.13
C SER A 278 0.66 9.69 29.58
N VAL A 279 0.16 9.83 28.34
CA VAL A 279 -0.50 8.76 27.60
C VAL A 279 0.33 8.49 26.36
N GLU A 280 0.73 7.23 26.20
CA GLU A 280 1.38 6.70 25.03
C GLU A 280 0.31 6.03 24.14
N TYR A 281 0.38 6.27 22.84
CA TYR A 281 -0.53 5.65 21.88
C TYR A 281 0.25 4.73 20.96
N SER A 282 -0.36 3.60 20.59
CA SER A 282 0.23 2.59 19.69
C SER A 282 -0.87 1.95 18.85
N ILE A 283 -0.52 1.51 17.65
CA ILE A 283 -1.36 0.62 16.84
C ILE A 283 -0.95 -0.84 16.99
N ASP A 284 0.15 -1.13 17.68
CA ASP A 284 0.67 -2.49 17.90
C ASP A 284 -0.27 -3.30 18.82
N SER A 285 -1.35 -3.76 18.24
CA SER A 285 -2.35 -4.63 18.88
C SER A 285 -3.11 -5.40 17.82
N GLU A 286 -3.17 -6.73 17.95
CA GLU A 286 -3.94 -7.59 17.05
C GLU A 286 -5.39 -7.10 16.83
N LYS A 287 -6.03 -6.61 17.90
CA LYS A 287 -7.39 -6.07 17.84
C LYS A 287 -7.51 -4.81 16.98
N ILE A 288 -6.47 -3.96 16.97
CA ILE A 288 -6.42 -2.76 16.13
C ILE A 288 -6.12 -3.16 14.70
N LEU A 289 -5.08 -3.96 14.50
CA LEU A 289 -4.60 -4.34 13.18
C LEU A 289 -5.66 -5.14 12.41
N SER A 290 -6.38 -6.04 13.10
CA SER A 290 -7.53 -6.73 12.49
C SER A 290 -8.71 -5.79 12.17
N SER A 291 -8.97 -4.77 13.01
CA SER A 291 -9.96 -3.74 12.68
C SER A 291 -9.55 -2.92 11.46
N TYR A 292 -8.29 -2.51 11.38
CA TYR A 292 -7.73 -1.80 10.22
C TYR A 292 -7.88 -2.64 8.96
N PHE A 293 -7.46 -3.89 9.01
CA PHE A 293 -7.55 -4.80 7.86
C PHE A 293 -8.99 -4.97 7.37
N SER A 294 -9.95 -5.12 8.28
CA SER A 294 -11.37 -5.25 7.91
C SER A 294 -11.88 -4.06 7.09
N HIS A 295 -11.47 -2.84 7.42
CA HIS A 295 -11.90 -1.62 6.73
C HIS A 295 -11.09 -1.37 5.45
N LEU A 296 -9.76 -1.49 5.53
CA LEU A 296 -8.85 -1.15 4.44
C LEU A 296 -8.93 -2.17 3.30
N SER A 297 -8.99 -3.48 3.60
CA SER A 297 -9.18 -4.51 2.57
C SER A 297 -10.51 -4.36 1.84
N ARG A 298 -11.58 -4.02 2.56
CA ARG A 298 -12.89 -3.74 1.95
C ARG A 298 -12.83 -2.53 1.02
N ALA A 299 -12.18 -1.44 1.45
CA ALA A 299 -11.99 -0.26 0.59
C ALA A 299 -11.20 -0.61 -0.68
N SER A 300 -10.12 -1.39 -0.55
CA SER A 300 -9.32 -1.89 -1.66
C SER A 300 -10.18 -2.67 -2.66
N ILE A 301 -10.97 -3.62 -2.17
CA ILE A 301 -11.74 -4.53 -3.02
C ILE A 301 -12.87 -3.82 -3.77
N LEU A 302 -13.62 -2.96 -3.07
CA LEU A 302 -14.73 -2.23 -3.70
C LEU A 302 -14.23 -1.28 -4.81
N HIS A 303 -13.14 -0.58 -4.57
CA HIS A 303 -12.56 0.34 -5.56
C HIS A 303 -11.81 -0.40 -6.66
N GLY A 304 -11.04 -1.44 -6.31
CA GLY A 304 -10.32 -2.27 -7.29
C GLY A 304 -11.25 -2.95 -8.30
N ALA A 305 -12.38 -3.50 -7.84
CA ALA A 305 -13.40 -4.05 -8.73
C ALA A 305 -14.02 -2.97 -9.64
N GLY A 306 -14.13 -1.73 -9.14
CA GLY A 306 -14.57 -0.60 -9.94
C GLY A 306 -13.59 -0.19 -11.04
N ILE A 307 -12.28 -0.37 -10.84
CA ILE A 307 -11.26 -0.10 -11.88
C ILE A 307 -11.40 -1.07 -13.05
N ILE A 308 -11.76 -2.34 -12.79
CA ILE A 308 -11.90 -3.37 -13.84
C ILE A 308 -13.17 -3.14 -14.68
N ASN A 309 -14.22 -2.56 -14.09
CA ASN A 309 -15.52 -2.35 -14.73
C ASN A 309 -15.49 -1.19 -15.75
#